data_a24aa72e6b11a8a6930eaee3ddfac407
#
_entry.id   a24aa72e6b11a8a6930eaee3ddfac407
#
_cell.length_a   1.000
_cell.length_b   1.000
_cell.length_c   1.000
_cell.angle_alpha   90.00
_cell.angle_beta   90.00
_cell.angle_gamma   90.00
#
_symmetry.space_group_name_H-M   'P 1'
#
loop_
_entity.id
_entity.type
_entity.pdbx_description
1 polymer ?
#
loop_
_entity_poly.entity_id
_entity_poly.type
_entity_poly.pdbx_seq_one_letter_code
_entity_poly.pdbx_strand_id
1 'polypeptide(L)'
;LELMPVYEFAEVETWDEKRPPLRRPGNGQKELLNYWGYADAYYFAPKASYSATGDPVREFKDLVRELHRNGIELVLEFHFPKGTRTAFVLDCIRHWVLEYHIDGIHVNRDHAPVEALAQDPLLSHTKIMTESFRLDEIYEERHIPNFRNLAEYNDGFMLDVRRFLKGDEGQLVPFTWRARRNPSEYAVINYMANHNGFTLMDTVSYD
;
A
#
# COMPACT_ATOMS: atom_id res chain seq x y z
N LEU A 1 -2.20 8.06 -8.56
CA LEU A 1 -1.87 8.57 -7.23
C LEU A 1 -2.08 7.45 -6.21
N GLU A 2 -1.09 7.21 -5.35
CA GLU A 2 -1.24 6.35 -4.19
C GLU A 2 -1.28 7.22 -2.93
N LEU A 3 -2.26 6.95 -2.07
CA LEU A 3 -2.37 7.60 -0.77
C LEU A 3 -2.13 6.56 0.34
N MET A 4 -1.35 6.96 1.32
CA MET A 4 -1.24 6.26 2.59
C MET A 4 -2.61 6.19 3.28
N PRO A 5 -2.77 5.43 4.40
CA PRO A 5 -4.07 5.24 5.03
C PRO A 5 -4.89 6.54 5.20
N VAL A 6 -6.07 6.55 4.59
CA VAL A 6 -7.05 7.65 4.63
C VAL A 6 -8.31 7.31 5.42
N TYR A 7 -8.40 6.09 5.94
CA TYR A 7 -9.48 5.69 6.84
C TYR A 7 -9.25 6.24 8.26
N GLU A 8 -10.28 6.23 9.10
CA GLU A 8 -10.24 6.81 10.44
C GLU A 8 -9.37 5.97 11.39
N PHE A 9 -8.18 6.46 11.72
CA PHE A 9 -7.25 5.85 12.68
C PHE A 9 -6.92 6.83 13.82
N ALA A 10 -6.43 6.30 14.95
CA ALA A 10 -5.98 7.13 16.06
C ALA A 10 -4.67 7.85 15.71
N GLU A 11 -4.71 9.19 15.69
CA GLU A 11 -3.52 10.03 15.40
C GLU A 11 -2.54 10.10 16.57
N VAL A 12 -3.06 9.96 17.77
CA VAL A 12 -2.25 10.05 19.00
C VAL A 12 -2.25 8.70 19.67
N GLU A 13 -1.05 8.15 19.85
CA GLU A 13 -0.82 6.93 20.60
C GLU A 13 -0.29 7.27 21.98
N THR A 14 -0.92 6.73 23.03
CA THR A 14 -0.40 6.81 24.39
C THR A 14 0.71 5.78 24.58
N TRP A 15 1.76 6.20 25.29
CA TRP A 15 2.84 5.28 25.67
C TRP A 15 2.31 4.14 26.54
N ASP A 16 2.44 2.90 26.04
CA ASP A 16 2.19 1.67 26.81
C ASP A 16 3.50 0.88 26.97
N GLU A 17 3.93 0.68 28.21
CA GLU A 17 5.13 -0.10 28.52
C GLU A 17 5.05 -1.56 28.04
N LYS A 18 3.83 -2.09 27.90
CA LYS A 18 3.58 -3.47 27.42
C LYS A 18 3.63 -3.61 25.90
N ARG A 19 3.43 -2.49 25.17
CA ARG A 19 3.51 -2.41 23.72
C ARG A 19 4.36 -1.20 23.35
N PRO A 20 5.69 -1.25 23.55
CA PRO A 20 6.53 -0.12 23.22
C PRO A 20 6.44 0.15 21.70
N PRO A 21 6.20 1.41 21.30
CA PRO A 21 6.26 1.80 19.89
C PRO A 21 7.66 1.57 19.33
N LEU A 22 7.77 1.48 18.01
CA LEU A 22 9.04 1.31 17.30
C LEU A 22 10.05 2.43 17.62
N ARG A 23 9.56 3.59 18.03
CA ARG A 23 10.39 4.73 18.47
C ARG A 23 10.05 5.12 19.89
N ARG A 24 11.05 5.27 20.75
CA ARG A 24 10.85 5.78 22.11
C ARG A 24 10.52 7.29 22.06
N PRO A 25 9.48 7.76 22.79
CA PRO A 25 9.25 9.19 22.93
C PRO A 25 10.47 9.86 23.57
N GLY A 26 10.73 11.10 23.16
CA GLY A 26 11.73 11.94 23.82
C GLY A 26 11.37 12.17 25.30
N ASN A 27 12.35 12.62 26.10
CA ASN A 27 12.16 12.87 27.51
C ASN A 27 10.91 13.75 27.76
N GLY A 28 9.93 13.20 28.49
CA GLY A 28 8.71 13.89 28.89
C GLY A 28 7.52 13.81 27.93
N GLN A 29 7.65 13.23 26.73
CA GLN A 29 6.52 12.98 25.84
C GLN A 29 5.83 11.66 26.19
N LYS A 30 4.55 11.72 26.55
CA LYS A 30 3.69 10.56 26.77
C LYS A 30 2.86 10.19 25.54
N GLU A 31 2.86 11.04 24.51
CA GLU A 31 2.07 10.88 23.30
C GLU A 31 2.98 10.83 22.09
N LEU A 32 2.67 9.93 21.17
CA LEU A 32 3.34 9.80 19.87
C LEU A 32 2.33 10.06 18.78
N LEU A 33 2.73 10.84 17.79
CA LEU A 33 1.91 11.07 16.62
C LEU A 33 2.08 9.90 15.63
N ASN A 34 0.96 9.25 15.29
CA ASN A 34 0.89 8.23 14.25
C ASN A 34 0.73 8.90 12.89
N TYR A 35 1.83 9.10 12.18
CA TYR A 35 1.82 9.69 10.84
C TYR A 35 1.35 8.76 9.75
N TRP A 36 1.57 7.44 9.95
CA TRP A 36 1.42 6.47 8.87
C TRP A 36 0.04 5.84 8.82
N GLY A 37 -0.71 5.90 9.92
CA GLY A 37 -2.02 5.25 10.02
C GLY A 37 -1.96 3.74 10.13
N TYR A 38 -0.78 3.16 10.41
CA TYR A 38 -0.59 1.71 10.59
C TYR A 38 -0.99 1.27 11.99
N ALA A 39 -2.27 1.36 12.28
CA ALA A 39 -2.86 0.99 13.57
C ALA A 39 -4.25 0.40 13.35
N ASP A 40 -4.85 -0.11 14.43
CA ASP A 40 -6.27 -0.47 14.44
C ASP A 40 -7.12 0.77 14.13
N ALA A 41 -8.13 0.62 13.28
CA ALA A 41 -8.87 1.73 12.72
C ALA A 41 -10.35 1.43 12.50
N TYR A 42 -11.13 2.48 12.25
CA TYR A 42 -12.49 2.39 11.71
C TYR A 42 -12.41 2.38 10.17
N TYR A 43 -12.10 1.22 9.62
CA TYR A 43 -11.71 1.02 8.21
C TYR A 43 -12.75 1.45 7.17
N PHE A 44 -14.01 1.64 7.54
CA PHE A 44 -15.11 1.98 6.61
C PHE A 44 -15.39 3.49 6.53
N ALA A 45 -14.65 4.31 7.25
CA ALA A 45 -14.87 5.75 7.28
C ALA A 45 -13.61 6.51 6.86
N PRO A 46 -13.72 7.55 6.02
CA PRO A 46 -12.62 8.47 5.75
C PRO A 46 -12.23 9.22 7.01
N LYS A 47 -10.95 9.57 7.10
CA LYS A 47 -10.37 10.23 8.26
C LYS A 47 -10.94 11.64 8.46
N ALA A 48 -11.61 11.85 9.59
CA ALA A 48 -12.31 13.10 9.88
C ALA A 48 -11.36 14.30 9.96
N SER A 49 -10.16 14.12 10.52
CA SER A 49 -9.19 15.23 10.65
C SER A 49 -8.59 15.71 9.33
N TYR A 50 -8.76 14.97 8.24
CA TYR A 50 -8.33 15.40 6.90
C TYR A 50 -9.38 16.26 6.19
N SER A 51 -10.59 16.34 6.74
CA SER A 51 -11.66 17.16 6.19
C SER A 51 -11.54 18.63 6.62
N ALA A 52 -11.65 19.56 5.67
CA ALA A 52 -11.65 20.99 5.91
C ALA A 52 -13.03 21.51 6.32
N THR A 53 -14.11 20.88 5.85
CA THR A 53 -15.50 21.31 6.07
C THR A 53 -16.20 20.55 7.19
N GLY A 54 -15.60 19.45 7.68
CA GLY A 54 -16.21 18.54 8.65
C GLY A 54 -17.11 17.48 8.01
N ASP A 55 -17.12 17.36 6.67
CA ASP A 55 -17.77 16.29 5.91
C ASP A 55 -16.75 15.46 5.13
N PRO A 56 -16.00 14.55 5.80
CA PRO A 56 -14.93 13.80 5.17
C PRO A 56 -15.41 12.88 4.04
N VAL A 57 -16.63 12.37 4.12
CA VAL A 57 -17.22 11.51 3.09
C VAL A 57 -17.39 12.27 1.78
N ARG A 58 -17.99 13.45 1.85
CA ARG A 58 -18.21 14.29 0.67
C ARG A 58 -16.89 14.77 0.07
N GLU A 59 -15.99 15.29 0.91
CA GLU A 59 -14.71 15.79 0.44
C GLU A 59 -13.86 14.68 -0.21
N PHE A 60 -13.87 13.48 0.35
CA PHE A 60 -13.15 12.36 -0.26
C PHE A 60 -13.75 11.97 -1.63
N LYS A 61 -15.09 11.93 -1.75
CA LYS A 61 -15.76 11.71 -3.04
C LYS A 61 -15.45 12.81 -4.06
N ASP A 62 -15.37 14.05 -3.61
CA ASP A 62 -15.01 15.18 -4.46
C ASP A 62 -13.54 15.09 -4.92
N LEU A 63 -12.63 14.66 -4.05
CA LEU A 63 -11.23 14.38 -4.41
C LEU A 63 -11.13 13.30 -5.49
N VAL A 64 -11.79 12.15 -5.29
CA VAL A 64 -11.77 11.06 -6.29
C VAL A 64 -12.32 11.52 -7.63
N ARG A 65 -13.43 12.24 -7.62
CA ARG A 65 -14.05 12.79 -8.82
C ARG A 65 -13.12 13.74 -9.57
N GLU A 66 -12.40 14.60 -8.85
CA GLU A 66 -11.48 15.55 -9.46
C GLU A 66 -10.23 14.86 -10.02
N LEU A 67 -9.72 13.85 -9.34
CA LEU A 67 -8.63 13.01 -9.86
C LEU A 67 -9.05 12.33 -11.17
N HIS A 68 -10.22 11.69 -11.19
CA HIS A 68 -10.74 11.02 -12.38
C HIS A 68 -10.99 11.99 -13.57
N ARG A 69 -11.47 13.21 -13.30
CA ARG A 69 -11.60 14.25 -14.34
C ARG A 69 -10.26 14.60 -14.99
N ASN A 70 -9.19 14.49 -14.24
CA ASN A 70 -7.83 14.74 -14.73
C ASN A 70 -7.11 13.47 -15.23
N GLY A 71 -7.82 12.35 -15.38
CA GLY A 71 -7.26 11.07 -15.82
C GLY A 71 -6.28 10.44 -14.84
N ILE A 72 -6.42 10.75 -13.54
CA ILE A 72 -5.57 10.22 -12.47
C ILE A 72 -6.35 9.18 -11.69
N GLU A 73 -5.87 7.95 -11.67
CA GLU A 73 -6.39 6.87 -10.84
C GLU A 73 -5.96 7.02 -9.39
N LEU A 74 -6.79 6.55 -8.46
CA LEU A 74 -6.53 6.57 -7.04
C LEU A 74 -6.34 5.16 -6.48
N VAL A 75 -5.17 4.93 -5.89
CA VAL A 75 -4.83 3.73 -5.12
C VAL A 75 -4.78 4.09 -3.64
N LEU A 76 -5.35 3.25 -2.78
CA LEU A 76 -5.28 3.41 -1.34
C LEU A 76 -4.47 2.30 -0.69
N GLU A 77 -3.60 2.69 0.23
CA GLU A 77 -2.89 1.74 1.08
C GLU A 77 -3.74 1.35 2.31
N PHE A 78 -3.86 0.05 2.55
CA PHE A 78 -4.56 -0.50 3.72
C PHE A 78 -3.61 -1.33 4.57
N HIS A 79 -3.53 -0.96 5.83
CA HIS A 79 -2.84 -1.75 6.85
C HIS A 79 -3.86 -2.46 7.75
N PHE A 80 -3.96 -3.77 7.63
CA PHE A 80 -4.78 -4.60 8.51
C PHE A 80 -3.90 -5.27 9.56
N PRO A 81 -4.35 -5.39 10.82
CA PRO A 81 -3.65 -6.19 11.81
C PRO A 81 -3.54 -7.65 11.36
N LYS A 82 -2.44 -8.30 11.71
CA LYS A 82 -2.25 -9.73 11.41
C LYS A 82 -3.37 -10.57 12.03
N GLY A 83 -3.98 -11.42 11.21
CA GLY A 83 -5.09 -12.27 11.64
C GLY A 83 -6.47 -11.63 11.52
N THR A 84 -6.58 -10.45 10.88
CA THR A 84 -7.89 -9.88 10.51
C THR A 84 -8.67 -10.87 9.64
N ARG A 85 -9.96 -11.04 9.92
CA ARG A 85 -10.81 -12.01 9.21
C ARG A 85 -10.92 -11.64 7.73
N THR A 86 -10.76 -12.63 6.86
CA THR A 86 -10.89 -12.49 5.41
C THR A 86 -12.16 -11.77 4.99
N ALA A 87 -13.32 -12.17 5.55
CA ALA A 87 -14.60 -11.53 5.21
C ALA A 87 -14.62 -10.03 5.55
N PHE A 88 -14.02 -9.63 6.68
CA PHE A 88 -13.93 -8.22 7.05
C PHE A 88 -13.07 -7.42 6.06
N VAL A 89 -11.93 -7.98 5.65
CA VAL A 89 -11.05 -7.31 4.66
C VAL A 89 -11.76 -7.17 3.33
N LEU A 90 -12.41 -8.24 2.83
CA LEU A 90 -13.19 -8.19 1.59
C LEU A 90 -14.29 -7.14 1.64
N ASP A 91 -15.08 -7.12 2.70
CA ASP A 91 -16.19 -6.16 2.87
C ASP A 91 -15.66 -4.72 2.95
N CYS A 92 -14.55 -4.51 3.63
CA CYS A 92 -13.89 -3.21 3.69
C CYS A 92 -13.46 -2.73 2.30
N ILE A 93 -12.71 -3.54 1.56
CA ILE A 93 -12.22 -3.16 0.24
C ILE A 93 -13.37 -2.96 -0.75
N ARG A 94 -14.37 -3.84 -0.75
CA ARG A 94 -15.60 -3.68 -1.55
C ARG A 94 -16.31 -2.36 -1.25
N HIS A 95 -16.40 -1.99 0.03
CA HIS A 95 -17.00 -0.72 0.44
C HIS A 95 -16.28 0.47 -0.19
N TRP A 96 -14.95 0.53 -0.12
CA TRP A 96 -14.19 1.62 -0.71
C TRP A 96 -14.30 1.68 -2.25
N VAL A 97 -14.31 0.53 -2.91
CA VAL A 97 -14.49 0.45 -4.37
C VAL A 97 -15.90 0.90 -4.77
N LEU A 98 -16.94 0.43 -4.07
CA LEU A 98 -18.33 0.72 -4.44
C LEU A 98 -18.78 2.12 -4.03
N GLU A 99 -18.35 2.59 -2.86
CA GLU A 99 -18.81 3.86 -2.30
C GLU A 99 -17.96 5.04 -2.76
N TYR A 100 -16.66 4.85 -2.90
CA TYR A 100 -15.73 5.92 -3.23
C TYR A 100 -15.11 5.80 -4.63
N HIS A 101 -15.34 4.69 -5.32
CA HIS A 101 -14.82 4.44 -6.69
C HIS A 101 -13.29 4.53 -6.78
N ILE A 102 -12.58 4.01 -5.80
CA ILE A 102 -11.12 3.90 -5.88
C ILE A 102 -10.72 2.88 -6.97
N ASP A 103 -9.58 3.10 -7.61
CA ASP A 103 -9.12 2.30 -8.75
C ASP A 103 -8.19 1.17 -8.34
N GLY A 104 -7.63 1.24 -7.15
CA GLY A 104 -6.71 0.22 -6.66
C GLY A 104 -6.50 0.25 -5.16
N ILE A 105 -5.89 -0.83 -4.69
CA ILE A 105 -5.47 -1.01 -3.30
C ILE A 105 -4.04 -1.48 -3.24
N HIS A 106 -3.34 -1.06 -2.20
CA HIS A 106 -2.05 -1.60 -1.80
C HIS A 106 -2.18 -2.22 -0.41
N VAL A 107 -1.82 -3.49 -0.28
CA VAL A 107 -1.92 -4.26 0.96
C VAL A 107 -0.66 -5.09 1.18
N ASN A 108 -0.26 -5.24 2.44
CA ASN A 108 0.80 -6.17 2.80
C ASN A 108 0.25 -7.60 2.78
N ARG A 109 0.94 -8.48 2.06
CA ARG A 109 0.55 -9.88 1.89
C ARG A 109 0.45 -10.67 3.19
N ASP A 110 1.31 -10.38 4.17
CA ASP A 110 1.31 -11.10 5.44
C ASP A 110 0.14 -10.70 6.35
N HIS A 111 -0.57 -9.63 6.00
CA HIS A 111 -1.63 -9.03 6.79
C HIS A 111 -3.00 -9.06 6.10
N ALA A 112 -3.04 -9.28 4.79
CA ALA A 112 -4.28 -9.29 4.01
C ALA A 112 -4.42 -10.58 3.18
N PRO A 113 -5.65 -11.07 2.94
CA PRO A 113 -5.92 -12.27 2.14
C PRO A 113 -5.86 -11.96 0.65
N VAL A 114 -4.65 -11.74 0.11
CA VAL A 114 -4.42 -11.27 -1.27
C VAL A 114 -5.08 -12.20 -2.29
N GLU A 115 -5.01 -13.51 -2.11
CA GLU A 115 -5.59 -14.49 -3.01
C GLU A 115 -7.12 -14.34 -3.07
N ALA A 116 -7.78 -14.15 -1.93
CA ALA A 116 -9.22 -13.94 -1.89
C ALA A 116 -9.64 -12.59 -2.50
N LEU A 117 -8.83 -11.54 -2.33
CA LEU A 117 -9.04 -10.25 -2.99
C LEU A 117 -8.90 -10.36 -4.51
N ALA A 118 -7.89 -11.09 -4.99
CA ALA A 118 -7.63 -11.29 -6.41
C ALA A 118 -8.72 -12.11 -7.12
N GLN A 119 -9.37 -13.02 -6.40
CA GLN A 119 -10.46 -13.87 -6.91
C GLN A 119 -11.85 -13.24 -6.75
N ASP A 120 -11.96 -12.08 -6.10
CA ASP A 120 -13.24 -11.42 -5.88
C ASP A 120 -13.80 -10.82 -7.18
N PRO A 121 -14.99 -11.26 -7.65
CA PRO A 121 -15.57 -10.75 -8.90
C PRO A 121 -15.84 -9.23 -8.89
N LEU A 122 -16.15 -8.66 -7.73
CA LEU A 122 -16.36 -7.21 -7.56
C LEU A 122 -15.07 -6.42 -7.76
N LEU A 123 -13.93 -7.02 -7.44
CA LEU A 123 -12.61 -6.41 -7.53
C LEU A 123 -11.88 -6.72 -8.85
N SER A 124 -12.53 -7.39 -9.79
CA SER A 124 -11.91 -7.83 -11.06
C SER A 124 -11.28 -6.69 -11.88
N HIS A 125 -11.74 -5.46 -11.70
CA HIS A 125 -11.22 -4.25 -12.35
C HIS A 125 -10.45 -3.34 -11.38
N THR A 126 -10.33 -3.72 -10.10
CA THR A 126 -9.58 -2.96 -9.11
C THR A 126 -8.13 -3.43 -9.08
N LYS A 127 -7.17 -2.53 -9.18
CA LYS A 127 -5.75 -2.86 -9.10
C LYS A 127 -5.41 -3.35 -7.69
N ILE A 128 -4.74 -4.50 -7.62
CA ILE A 128 -4.31 -5.09 -6.34
C ILE A 128 -2.78 -5.10 -6.34
N MET A 129 -2.20 -4.33 -5.41
CA MET A 129 -0.77 -4.15 -5.29
C MET A 129 -0.28 -4.78 -4.00
N THR A 130 0.80 -5.55 -4.09
CA THR A 130 1.47 -6.20 -2.95
C THR A 130 2.90 -6.61 -3.31
N GLU A 131 3.67 -7.09 -2.34
CA GLU A 131 5.07 -7.46 -2.52
C GLU A 131 5.26 -8.76 -3.32
N SER A 132 4.26 -9.64 -3.32
CA SER A 132 4.32 -10.91 -4.09
C SER A 132 2.95 -11.59 -4.18
N PHE A 133 2.79 -12.49 -5.15
CA PHE A 133 1.57 -13.27 -5.38
C PHE A 133 1.85 -14.79 -5.38
N ARG A 134 0.89 -15.57 -4.89
CA ARG A 134 0.82 -17.02 -5.10
C ARG A 134 -0.06 -17.27 -6.30
N LEU A 135 0.54 -17.33 -7.47
CA LEU A 135 -0.19 -17.41 -8.72
C LEU A 135 -0.92 -18.74 -8.90
N ASP A 136 -0.42 -19.80 -8.30
CA ASP A 136 -1.03 -21.13 -8.24
C ASP A 136 -2.35 -21.16 -7.45
N GLU A 137 -2.49 -20.25 -6.47
CA GLU A 137 -3.72 -20.10 -5.70
C GLU A 137 -4.69 -19.11 -6.35
N ILE A 138 -4.21 -18.17 -7.18
CA ILE A 138 -5.02 -17.11 -7.82
C ILE A 138 -5.58 -17.57 -9.15
N TYR A 139 -4.74 -18.20 -9.99
CA TYR A 139 -5.11 -18.61 -11.34
C TYR A 139 -5.25 -20.13 -11.42
N GLU A 140 -6.51 -20.60 -11.37
CA GLU A 140 -6.84 -22.01 -11.55
C GLU A 140 -6.38 -22.50 -12.92
N GLU A 141 -5.75 -23.70 -12.97
CA GLU A 141 -5.25 -24.34 -14.20
C GLU A 141 -4.37 -23.40 -15.08
N ARG A 142 -3.77 -22.38 -14.49
CA ARG A 142 -2.98 -21.33 -15.18
C ARG A 142 -3.78 -20.52 -16.21
N HIS A 143 -5.10 -20.45 -16.07
CA HIS A 143 -5.91 -19.56 -16.88
C HIS A 143 -5.72 -18.10 -16.44
N ILE A 144 -4.90 -17.36 -17.17
CA ILE A 144 -4.65 -15.95 -16.92
C ILE A 144 -5.70 -15.12 -17.68
N PRO A 145 -6.53 -14.30 -17.02
CA PRO A 145 -7.52 -13.49 -17.70
C PRO A 145 -6.87 -12.43 -18.60
N ASN A 146 -7.58 -11.98 -19.62
CA ASN A 146 -7.11 -10.93 -20.54
C ASN A 146 -6.88 -9.59 -19.81
N PHE A 147 -7.75 -9.26 -18.87
CA PHE A 147 -7.58 -8.11 -17.98
C PHE A 147 -6.84 -8.55 -16.72
N ARG A 148 -5.71 -7.91 -16.45
CA ARG A 148 -4.86 -8.19 -15.29
C ARG A 148 -4.83 -7.00 -14.38
N ASN A 149 -5.22 -7.22 -13.15
CA ASN A 149 -5.33 -6.16 -12.13
C ASN A 149 -4.30 -6.30 -11.00
N LEU A 150 -3.37 -7.27 -11.12
CA LEU A 150 -2.32 -7.50 -10.12
C LEU A 150 -1.06 -6.71 -10.44
N ALA A 151 -0.42 -6.14 -9.44
CA ALA A 151 0.85 -5.46 -9.57
C ALA A 151 1.77 -5.73 -8.37
N GLU A 152 3.00 -6.18 -8.64
CA GLU A 152 4.00 -6.47 -7.61
C GLU A 152 4.86 -5.23 -7.35
N TYR A 153 5.02 -4.85 -6.08
CA TYR A 153 6.06 -3.94 -5.64
C TYR A 153 7.41 -4.67 -5.63
N ASN A 154 8.33 -4.25 -6.48
CA ASN A 154 9.62 -4.90 -6.64
C ASN A 154 10.65 -4.34 -5.65
N ASP A 155 10.56 -4.75 -4.37
CA ASP A 155 11.49 -4.35 -3.31
C ASP A 155 12.95 -4.69 -3.65
N GLY A 156 13.15 -5.81 -4.34
CA GLY A 156 14.47 -6.20 -4.80
C GLY A 156 15.07 -5.21 -5.79
N PHE A 157 14.25 -4.57 -6.64
CA PHE A 157 14.74 -3.52 -7.52
C PHE A 157 15.23 -2.31 -6.71
N MET A 158 14.48 -1.88 -5.71
CA MET A 158 14.88 -0.78 -4.83
C MET A 158 16.26 -1.03 -4.20
N LEU A 159 16.49 -2.23 -3.70
CA LEU A 159 17.78 -2.59 -3.08
C LEU A 159 18.93 -2.63 -4.09
N ASP A 160 18.72 -3.31 -5.22
CA ASP A 160 19.77 -3.53 -6.20
C ASP A 160 20.10 -2.24 -6.99
N VAL A 161 19.08 -1.39 -7.29
CA VAL A 161 19.34 -0.11 -7.97
C VAL A 161 20.08 0.88 -7.09
N ARG A 162 19.81 0.91 -5.78
CA ARG A 162 20.54 1.76 -4.84
C ARG A 162 22.01 1.36 -4.74
N ARG A 163 22.33 0.07 -4.65
CA ARG A 163 23.70 -0.45 -4.67
C ARG A 163 24.39 -0.14 -5.99
N PHE A 164 23.69 -0.32 -7.11
CA PHE A 164 24.23 0.00 -8.43
C PHE A 164 24.58 1.51 -8.55
N LEU A 165 23.68 2.39 -8.12
CA LEU A 165 23.90 3.85 -8.16
C LEU A 165 25.00 4.31 -7.20
N LYS A 166 25.16 3.63 -6.06
CA LYS A 166 26.27 3.87 -5.14
C LYS A 166 27.62 3.48 -5.73
N GLY A 167 27.65 2.62 -6.76
CA GLY A 167 28.87 2.11 -7.37
C GLY A 167 29.44 0.85 -6.70
N ASP A 168 28.62 0.12 -5.94
CA ASP A 168 29.04 -1.14 -5.34
C ASP A 168 29.45 -2.14 -6.44
N GLU A 169 30.54 -2.87 -6.21
CA GLU A 169 31.06 -3.84 -7.19
C GLU A 169 30.05 -4.97 -7.46
N GLY A 170 30.01 -5.42 -8.71
CA GLY A 170 29.18 -6.56 -9.13
C GLY A 170 27.69 -6.28 -9.24
N GLN A 171 27.23 -5.05 -9.07
CA GLN A 171 25.79 -4.72 -9.03
C GLN A 171 25.13 -4.57 -10.41
N LEU A 172 25.88 -4.55 -11.49
CA LEU A 172 25.31 -4.45 -12.84
C LEU A 172 24.37 -5.64 -13.18
N VAL A 173 24.77 -6.85 -12.84
CA VAL A 173 24.00 -8.06 -13.14
C VAL A 173 22.70 -8.12 -12.30
N PRO A 174 22.72 -7.95 -10.97
CA PRO A 174 21.49 -7.86 -10.17
C PRO A 174 20.55 -6.76 -10.66
N PHE A 175 21.04 -5.55 -10.89
CA PHE A 175 20.25 -4.43 -11.40
C PHE A 175 19.58 -4.77 -12.74
N THR A 176 20.32 -5.27 -13.72
CA THR A 176 19.78 -5.58 -15.05
C THR A 176 18.75 -6.72 -14.98
N TRP A 177 18.97 -7.71 -14.13
CA TRP A 177 18.01 -8.79 -13.92
C TRP A 177 16.68 -8.26 -13.35
N ARG A 178 16.74 -7.40 -12.35
CA ARG A 178 15.55 -6.77 -11.75
C ARG A 178 14.83 -5.85 -12.73
N ALA A 179 15.59 -5.01 -13.46
CA ALA A 179 15.02 -4.07 -14.42
C ALA A 179 14.32 -4.76 -15.62
N ARG A 180 14.75 -5.96 -15.96
CA ARG A 180 14.17 -6.77 -17.06
C ARG A 180 13.00 -7.64 -16.61
N ARG A 181 12.70 -7.70 -15.30
CA ARG A 181 11.60 -8.51 -14.78
C ARG A 181 10.27 -8.01 -15.33
N ASN A 182 9.61 -8.84 -16.14
CA ASN A 182 8.33 -8.54 -16.76
C ASN A 182 7.53 -9.84 -16.93
N PRO A 183 6.96 -10.39 -15.83
CA PRO A 183 6.12 -11.57 -15.91
C PRO A 183 4.85 -11.28 -16.69
N SER A 184 4.24 -12.35 -17.22
CA SER A 184 3.01 -12.24 -18.00
C SER A 184 1.76 -12.14 -17.12
N GLU A 185 1.85 -12.53 -15.86
CA GLU A 185 0.74 -12.72 -14.93
C GLU A 185 0.32 -11.46 -14.17
N TYR A 186 1.26 -10.54 -13.97
CA TYR A 186 1.06 -9.30 -13.22
C TYR A 186 2.02 -8.20 -13.68
N ALA A 187 1.68 -6.95 -13.38
CA ALA A 187 2.59 -5.82 -13.59
C ALA A 187 3.69 -5.79 -12.52
N VAL A 188 4.82 -5.16 -12.83
CA VAL A 188 5.92 -4.95 -11.88
C VAL A 188 6.14 -3.46 -11.68
N ILE A 189 6.06 -3.00 -10.43
CA ILE A 189 6.31 -1.61 -10.06
C ILE A 189 7.75 -1.51 -9.56
N ASN A 190 8.62 -0.93 -10.39
CA ASN A 190 9.99 -0.63 -10.04
C ASN A 190 10.07 0.76 -9.40
N TYR A 191 10.68 0.85 -8.23
CA TYR A 191 10.83 2.10 -7.49
C TYR A 191 12.18 2.18 -6.79
N MET A 192 12.63 3.41 -6.50
CA MET A 192 13.91 3.66 -5.82
C MET A 192 13.75 4.07 -4.37
N ALA A 193 12.63 4.70 -4.04
CA ALA A 193 12.30 5.17 -2.70
C ALA A 193 10.79 5.11 -2.49
N ASN A 194 10.38 4.86 -1.27
CA ASN A 194 9.02 4.95 -0.77
C ASN A 194 9.06 5.51 0.66
N HIS A 195 7.94 5.46 1.36
CA HIS A 195 7.87 5.89 2.76
C HIS A 195 8.58 4.95 3.75
N ASN A 196 8.99 3.75 3.32
CA ASN A 196 9.78 2.80 4.11
C ASN A 196 11.27 3.00 3.85
N GLY A 197 12.03 3.30 4.90
CA GLY A 197 13.47 3.47 4.82
C GLY A 197 13.90 4.91 4.55
N PHE A 198 14.93 5.07 3.74
CA PHE A 198 15.52 6.37 3.49
C PHE A 198 14.70 7.22 2.53
N THR A 199 14.62 8.52 2.80
CA THR A 199 14.14 9.50 1.81
C THR A 199 15.04 9.51 0.59
N LEU A 200 14.57 10.10 -0.52
CA LEU A 200 15.43 10.25 -1.71
C LEU A 200 16.69 11.04 -1.41
N MET A 201 16.61 12.07 -0.57
CA MET A 201 17.76 12.86 -0.12
C MET A 201 18.73 11.98 0.67
N ASP A 202 18.24 11.18 1.62
CA ASP A 202 19.10 10.29 2.41
C ASP A 202 19.79 9.25 1.53
N THR A 203 19.08 8.72 0.51
CA THR A 203 19.62 7.72 -0.42
C THR A 203 20.85 8.22 -1.16
N VAL A 204 20.95 9.52 -1.43
CA VAL A 204 22.09 10.14 -2.13
C VAL A 204 23.08 10.87 -1.21
N SER A 205 22.79 10.93 0.10
CA SER A 205 23.58 11.68 1.09
C SER A 205 24.32 10.78 2.09
N TYR A 206 23.90 9.53 2.25
CA TYR A 206 24.57 8.56 3.14
C TYR A 206 25.57 7.70 2.37
N ASP A 207 26.75 7.56 2.97
CA ASP A 207 27.82 6.66 2.49
C ASP A 207 27.52 5.18 2.83
#